data_eada90ae5dfae75a7da417bde42a59a4
#
_entry.id   eada90ae5dfae75a7da417bde42a59a4
#
_cell.length_a   1.000
_cell.length_b   1.000
_cell.length_c   1.000
_cell.angle_alpha   90.00
_cell.angle_beta   90.00
_cell.angle_gamma   90.00
#
_symmetry.space_group_name_H-M   'P 1'
#
loop_
_entity.id
_entity.type
_entity.pdbx_description
1 polymer ?
#
loop_
_entity_poly.entity_id
_entity_poly.type
_entity_poly.pdbx_seq_one_letter_code
_entity_poly.pdbx_strand_id
1 'polypeptide(L)'
;MPYHLVRLSAKKSIIVAKVLLIMRKNSFWIFAFSALLLAGTDPTRAQNQAEGKKLYLTYCSSCHGDNGKGDGPAAQSLPVKPANHTSGAVMNQLTDKFLMEIISKGGSAVGKSPMMPAWGGQFKENQLRDIVAYVRSIADPPYKPAGK
;
A
#
# COMPACT_ATOMS: atom_id res chain seq x y z
N MET A 1 43.37 -11.02 62.95
CA MET A 1 42.62 -9.89 62.35
C MET A 1 41.81 -10.39 61.15
N PRO A 2 40.58 -10.84 61.27
CA PRO A 2 39.80 -11.34 60.11
C PRO A 2 38.59 -10.49 59.73
N TYR A 3 38.42 -9.27 60.22
CA TYR A 3 37.18 -8.51 60.03
C TYR A 3 37.10 -7.67 58.71
N HIS A 4 38.20 -7.50 58.00
CA HIS A 4 38.23 -6.69 56.78
C HIS A 4 37.71 -7.42 55.52
N LEU A 5 37.82 -8.73 55.46
CA LEU A 5 37.41 -9.54 54.29
C LEU A 5 35.89 -9.70 54.18
N VAL A 6 35.17 -9.79 55.30
CA VAL A 6 33.72 -9.98 55.34
C VAL A 6 32.97 -8.72 54.81
N ARG A 7 33.50 -7.53 55.07
CA ARG A 7 32.88 -6.25 54.71
C ARG A 7 32.91 -5.96 53.19
N LEU A 8 33.93 -6.49 52.49
CA LEU A 8 34.09 -6.36 51.03
C LEU A 8 33.16 -7.28 50.27
N SER A 9 32.86 -8.47 50.81
CA SER A 9 31.96 -9.44 50.19
C SER A 9 30.48 -8.93 50.20
N ALA A 10 30.03 -8.36 51.32
CA ALA A 10 28.66 -7.83 51.42
C ALA A 10 28.39 -6.63 50.50
N LYS A 11 29.35 -5.72 50.30
CA LYS A 11 29.23 -4.60 49.37
C LYS A 11 29.13 -5.03 47.90
N LYS A 12 29.92 -6.04 47.50
CA LYS A 12 29.84 -6.61 46.14
C LYS A 12 28.49 -7.25 45.85
N SER A 13 27.93 -7.98 46.82
CA SER A 13 26.62 -8.62 46.69
C SER A 13 25.47 -7.61 46.52
N ILE A 14 25.52 -6.49 47.25
CA ILE A 14 24.50 -5.43 47.15
C ILE A 14 24.58 -4.70 45.80
N ILE A 15 25.80 -4.49 45.27
CA ILE A 15 25.96 -3.83 43.96
C ILE A 15 25.41 -4.71 42.82
N VAL A 16 25.72 -6.00 42.83
CA VAL A 16 25.23 -6.95 41.84
C VAL A 16 23.69 -7.04 41.89
N ALA A 17 23.10 -7.11 43.08
CA ALA A 17 21.65 -7.12 43.21
C ALA A 17 20.99 -5.85 42.68
N LYS A 18 21.57 -4.68 42.93
CA LYS A 18 21.05 -3.39 42.37
C LYS A 18 21.17 -3.32 40.85
N VAL A 19 22.30 -3.78 40.30
CA VAL A 19 22.48 -3.81 38.81
C VAL A 19 21.49 -4.74 38.16
N LEU A 20 21.27 -5.94 38.70
CA LEU A 20 20.27 -6.88 38.21
C LEU A 20 18.84 -6.32 38.28
N LEU A 21 18.52 -5.57 39.34
CA LEU A 21 17.20 -4.94 39.48
C LEU A 21 16.97 -3.82 38.47
N ILE A 22 18.02 -3.03 38.18
CA ILE A 22 17.99 -1.96 37.16
C ILE A 22 17.83 -2.55 35.75
N MET A 23 18.58 -3.61 35.44
CA MET A 23 18.50 -4.31 34.15
C MET A 23 17.11 -4.91 33.93
N ARG A 24 16.47 -5.48 34.95
CA ARG A 24 15.13 -6.05 34.90
C ARG A 24 14.06 -4.97 34.63
N LYS A 25 14.22 -3.79 35.24
CA LYS A 25 13.31 -2.65 35.06
C LYS A 25 13.45 -2.04 33.66
N ASN A 26 14.66 -1.90 33.15
CA ASN A 26 14.93 -1.36 31.81
C ASN A 26 14.57 -2.34 30.70
N SER A 27 14.72 -3.67 30.94
CA SER A 27 14.33 -4.68 29.97
C SER A 27 12.83 -4.66 29.68
N PHE A 28 11.99 -4.37 30.68
CA PHE A 28 10.54 -4.24 30.49
C PHE A 28 10.19 -3.07 29.56
N TRP A 29 10.87 -1.94 29.68
CA TRP A 29 10.67 -0.78 28.81
C TRP A 29 11.18 -1.02 27.38
N ILE A 30 12.26 -1.77 27.21
CA ILE A 30 12.81 -2.12 25.89
C ILE A 30 11.83 -3.05 25.15
N PHE A 31 11.25 -4.05 25.82
CA PHE A 31 10.22 -4.91 25.22
C PHE A 31 8.91 -4.17 24.92
N ALA A 32 8.49 -3.27 25.79
CA ALA A 32 7.30 -2.44 25.54
C ALA A 32 7.48 -1.49 24.35
N PHE A 33 8.68 -0.92 24.18
CA PHE A 33 8.99 -0.03 23.04
C PHE A 33 9.16 -0.80 21.73
N SER A 34 9.72 -2.01 21.74
CA SER A 34 9.80 -2.90 20.56
C SER A 34 8.43 -3.38 20.10
N ALA A 35 7.52 -3.66 21.02
CA ALA A 35 6.15 -4.08 20.68
C ALA A 35 5.34 -2.93 20.03
N LEU A 36 5.61 -1.67 20.37
CA LEU A 36 4.94 -0.51 19.81
C LEU A 36 5.38 -0.21 18.37
N LEU A 37 6.61 -0.58 17.98
CA LEU A 37 7.12 -0.39 16.62
C LEU A 37 6.59 -1.43 15.61
N LEU A 38 6.04 -2.55 16.08
CA LEU A 38 5.45 -3.61 15.25
C LEU A 38 3.95 -3.40 14.98
N ALA A 39 3.30 -2.44 15.62
CA ALA A 39 1.85 -2.21 15.54
C ALA A 39 1.43 -1.28 14.37
N GLY A 40 2.25 -1.11 13.33
CA GLY A 40 2.02 -0.08 12.32
C GLY A 40 2.01 -0.49 10.86
N THR A 41 2.24 -1.75 10.51
CA THR A 41 2.18 -2.16 9.10
C THR A 41 1.13 -3.26 8.91
N ASP A 42 -0.09 -2.84 8.63
CA ASP A 42 -1.11 -3.71 8.10
C ASP A 42 -0.73 -4.07 6.64
N PRO A 43 -0.22 -5.29 6.37
CA PRO A 43 0.22 -5.66 5.02
C PRO A 43 -0.94 -5.75 4.02
N THR A 44 -2.18 -5.70 4.50
CA THR A 44 -3.37 -5.70 3.65
C THR A 44 -3.73 -4.31 3.12
N ARG A 45 -3.12 -3.24 3.64
CA ARG A 45 -3.47 -1.85 3.32
C ARG A 45 -2.52 -1.16 2.34
N ALA A 46 -1.36 -1.68 2.11
CA ALA A 46 -0.44 -1.11 1.12
C ALA A 46 -0.71 -1.70 -0.26
N GLN A 47 -1.77 -1.22 -0.91
CA GLN A 47 -1.86 -1.30 -2.37
C GLN A 47 -0.57 -0.68 -2.92
N ASN A 48 0.18 -1.47 -3.66
CA ASN A 48 1.48 -1.04 -4.13
C ASN A 48 1.33 -0.17 -5.40
N GLN A 49 1.14 1.14 -5.21
CA GLN A 49 1.00 2.09 -6.31
C GLN A 49 2.19 2.04 -7.30
N ALA A 50 3.39 1.75 -6.82
CA ALA A 50 4.57 1.65 -7.68
C ALA A 50 4.48 0.43 -8.61
N GLU A 51 4.01 -0.70 -8.10
CA GLU A 51 3.75 -1.89 -8.91
C GLU A 51 2.56 -1.65 -9.85
N GLY A 52 1.49 -1.03 -9.37
CA GLY A 52 0.35 -0.62 -10.19
C GLY A 52 0.75 0.29 -11.34
N LYS A 53 1.65 1.25 -11.10
CA LYS A 53 2.23 2.10 -12.15
C LYS A 53 2.98 1.29 -13.21
N LYS A 54 3.81 0.34 -12.80
CA LYS A 54 4.53 -0.53 -13.74
C LYS A 54 3.57 -1.32 -14.64
N LEU A 55 2.58 -1.98 -14.03
CA LEU A 55 1.57 -2.74 -14.76
C LEU A 55 0.78 -1.83 -15.71
N TYR A 56 0.39 -0.66 -15.25
CA TYR A 56 -0.31 0.33 -16.04
C TYR A 56 0.48 0.77 -17.26
N LEU A 57 1.74 1.14 -17.09
CA LEU A 57 2.61 1.56 -18.20
C LEU A 57 2.86 0.44 -19.20
N THR A 58 2.89 -0.81 -18.76
CA THR A 58 3.12 -1.95 -19.65
C THR A 58 1.87 -2.35 -20.43
N TYR A 59 0.68 -2.29 -19.81
CA TYR A 59 -0.51 -2.92 -20.39
C TYR A 59 -1.65 -1.95 -20.71
N CYS A 60 -1.66 -0.77 -20.12
CA CYS A 60 -2.78 0.18 -20.24
C CYS A 60 -2.42 1.45 -21.03
N SER A 61 -1.14 1.86 -20.97
CA SER A 61 -0.70 3.16 -21.49
C SER A 61 -0.83 3.29 -23.00
N SER A 62 -0.80 2.19 -23.75
CA SER A 62 -0.98 2.23 -25.22
C SER A 62 -2.30 2.88 -25.62
N CYS A 63 -3.35 2.72 -24.84
CA CYS A 63 -4.65 3.34 -25.05
C CYS A 63 -4.87 4.54 -24.11
N HIS A 64 -4.60 4.37 -22.81
CA HIS A 64 -4.92 5.39 -21.81
C HIS A 64 -3.85 6.48 -21.67
N GLY A 65 -2.70 6.35 -22.32
CA GLY A 65 -1.55 7.27 -22.20
C GLY A 65 -0.74 7.03 -20.93
N ASP A 66 0.54 7.37 -20.97
CA ASP A 66 1.46 7.19 -19.84
C ASP A 66 1.05 7.99 -18.60
N ASN A 67 0.38 9.12 -18.83
CA ASN A 67 -0.16 9.99 -17.77
C ASN A 67 -1.65 9.74 -17.48
N GLY A 68 -2.28 8.79 -18.15
CA GLY A 68 -3.67 8.45 -17.90
C GLY A 68 -4.72 9.38 -18.54
N LYS A 69 -4.32 10.21 -19.51
CA LYS A 69 -5.22 11.21 -20.14
C LYS A 69 -6.14 10.65 -21.23
N GLY A 70 -6.05 9.36 -21.55
CA GLY A 70 -6.77 8.74 -22.66
C GLY A 70 -6.19 9.11 -24.03
N ASP A 71 -4.93 9.51 -24.08
CA ASP A 71 -4.19 10.03 -25.22
C ASP A 71 -3.05 9.11 -25.69
N GLY A 72 -3.13 7.82 -25.34
CA GLY A 72 -2.14 6.84 -25.78
C GLY A 72 -2.08 6.69 -27.30
N PRO A 73 -0.98 6.18 -27.86
CA PRO A 73 -0.78 6.10 -29.31
C PRO A 73 -1.89 5.33 -30.04
N ALA A 74 -2.50 4.33 -29.40
CA ALA A 74 -3.61 3.59 -29.99
C ALA A 74 -4.96 4.33 -29.88
N ALA A 75 -5.08 5.34 -29.02
CA ALA A 75 -6.37 6.04 -28.77
C ALA A 75 -6.95 6.70 -30.01
N GLN A 76 -6.11 7.16 -30.94
CA GLN A 76 -6.54 7.84 -32.17
C GLN A 76 -7.29 6.90 -33.13
N SER A 77 -6.99 5.61 -33.07
CA SER A 77 -7.62 4.60 -33.95
C SER A 77 -8.88 3.97 -33.32
N LEU A 78 -9.24 4.36 -32.10
CA LEU A 78 -10.39 3.80 -31.41
C LEU A 78 -11.68 4.59 -31.71
N PRO A 79 -12.81 3.91 -31.93
CA PRO A 79 -14.10 4.55 -32.19
C PRO A 79 -14.62 5.34 -30.98
N VAL A 80 -14.17 5.00 -29.78
CA VAL A 80 -14.48 5.68 -28.52
C VAL A 80 -13.19 5.98 -27.79
N LYS A 81 -12.99 7.24 -27.39
CA LYS A 81 -11.81 7.65 -26.64
C LYS A 81 -11.72 6.87 -25.32
N PRO A 82 -10.52 6.38 -24.95
CA PRO A 82 -10.27 5.83 -23.63
C PRO A 82 -10.54 6.85 -22.54
N ALA A 83 -10.95 6.35 -21.35
CA ALA A 83 -11.22 7.21 -20.21
C ALA A 83 -9.97 8.00 -19.81
N ASN A 84 -10.18 9.27 -19.45
CA ASN A 84 -9.17 10.11 -18.83
C ASN A 84 -9.16 9.84 -17.32
N HIS A 85 -8.16 9.10 -16.86
CA HIS A 85 -7.99 8.72 -15.45
C HIS A 85 -7.53 9.89 -14.57
N THR A 86 -7.06 10.99 -15.16
CA THR A 86 -6.67 12.18 -14.39
C THR A 86 -7.88 13.06 -14.04
N SER A 87 -9.04 12.84 -14.64
CA SER A 87 -10.25 13.61 -14.33
C SER A 87 -10.88 13.14 -13.03
N GLY A 88 -10.54 13.77 -11.91
CA GLY A 88 -11.15 13.48 -10.61
C GLY A 88 -12.67 13.69 -10.60
N ALA A 89 -13.18 14.63 -11.39
CA ALA A 89 -14.62 14.84 -11.53
C ALA A 89 -15.37 13.60 -12.04
N VAL A 90 -14.72 12.77 -12.86
CA VAL A 90 -15.28 11.52 -13.39
C VAL A 90 -14.84 10.34 -12.52
N MET A 91 -13.54 10.21 -12.27
CA MET A 91 -12.97 9.04 -11.61
C MET A 91 -13.45 8.87 -10.17
N ASN A 92 -13.68 9.98 -9.45
CA ASN A 92 -14.11 9.94 -8.06
C ASN A 92 -15.57 9.51 -7.86
N GLN A 93 -16.37 9.50 -8.93
CA GLN A 93 -17.73 8.95 -8.90
C GLN A 93 -17.77 7.43 -9.09
N LEU A 94 -16.68 6.83 -9.60
CA LEU A 94 -16.57 5.39 -9.81
C LEU A 94 -16.13 4.71 -8.52
N THR A 95 -16.72 3.58 -8.19
CA THR A 95 -16.27 2.78 -7.02
C THR A 95 -15.05 1.96 -7.38
N ASP A 96 -14.23 1.57 -6.36
CA ASP A 96 -13.12 0.64 -6.58
C ASP A 96 -13.60 -0.72 -7.10
N LYS A 97 -14.77 -1.16 -6.65
CA LYS A 97 -15.42 -2.37 -7.17
C LYS A 97 -15.67 -2.26 -8.68
N PHE A 98 -16.18 -1.14 -9.15
CA PHE A 98 -16.39 -0.91 -10.59
C PHE A 98 -15.07 -0.89 -11.35
N LEU A 99 -14.04 -0.23 -10.83
CA LEU A 99 -12.71 -0.20 -11.45
C LEU A 99 -12.08 -1.59 -11.52
N MET A 100 -12.19 -2.37 -10.45
CA MET A 100 -11.76 -3.77 -10.44
C MET A 100 -12.51 -4.60 -11.47
N GLU A 101 -13.80 -4.41 -11.58
CA GLU A 101 -14.66 -5.16 -12.50
C GLU A 101 -14.34 -4.85 -13.96
N ILE A 102 -14.25 -3.57 -14.34
CA ILE A 102 -13.95 -3.18 -15.72
C ILE A 102 -12.55 -3.62 -16.14
N ILE A 103 -11.55 -3.55 -15.27
CA ILE A 103 -10.19 -4.03 -15.58
C ILE A 103 -10.19 -5.56 -15.69
N SER A 104 -10.85 -6.26 -14.77
CA SER A 104 -10.86 -7.72 -14.77
C SER A 104 -11.67 -8.31 -15.92
N LYS A 105 -12.87 -7.79 -16.19
CA LYS A 105 -13.83 -8.38 -17.15
C LYS A 105 -13.88 -7.67 -18.50
N GLY A 106 -13.21 -6.53 -18.64
CA GLY A 106 -13.24 -5.71 -19.86
C GLY A 106 -14.44 -4.79 -19.93
N GLY A 107 -14.39 -3.86 -20.89
CA GLY A 107 -15.40 -2.83 -21.05
C GLY A 107 -16.80 -3.36 -21.34
N SER A 108 -16.93 -4.36 -22.19
CA SER A 108 -18.23 -4.94 -22.57
C SER A 108 -19.03 -5.46 -21.37
N ALA A 109 -18.37 -6.02 -20.37
CA ALA A 109 -19.02 -6.61 -19.20
C ALA A 109 -19.74 -5.57 -18.33
N VAL A 110 -19.38 -4.30 -18.46
CA VAL A 110 -19.95 -3.19 -17.69
C VAL A 110 -20.62 -2.12 -18.58
N GLY A 111 -21.00 -2.50 -19.81
CA GLY A 111 -21.67 -1.60 -20.76
C GLY A 111 -20.79 -0.47 -21.30
N LYS A 112 -19.45 -0.67 -21.34
CA LYS A 112 -18.48 0.24 -21.92
C LYS A 112 -17.90 -0.31 -23.23
N SER A 113 -16.92 0.37 -23.79
CA SER A 113 -16.33 -0.01 -25.07
C SER A 113 -15.75 -1.44 -25.06
N PRO A 114 -16.09 -2.28 -26.07
CA PRO A 114 -15.50 -3.61 -26.23
C PRO A 114 -14.00 -3.57 -26.54
N MET A 115 -13.48 -2.40 -26.91
CA MET A 115 -12.06 -2.21 -27.18
C MET A 115 -11.20 -2.24 -25.91
N MET A 116 -11.78 -2.12 -24.73
CA MET A 116 -11.07 -2.35 -23.46
C MET A 116 -11.10 -3.85 -23.13
N PRO A 117 -9.95 -4.53 -23.22
CA PRO A 117 -9.88 -5.98 -22.99
C PRO A 117 -10.04 -6.35 -21.52
N ALA A 118 -10.35 -7.63 -21.29
CA ALA A 118 -10.40 -8.24 -19.95
C ALA A 118 -9.00 -8.68 -19.52
N TRP A 119 -8.59 -8.29 -18.32
CA TRP A 119 -7.27 -8.60 -17.78
C TRP A 119 -7.30 -9.61 -16.61
N GLY A 120 -8.48 -10.05 -16.18
CA GLY A 120 -8.64 -10.96 -15.04
C GLY A 120 -8.03 -12.34 -15.22
N GLY A 121 -7.83 -12.80 -16.47
CA GLY A 121 -7.11 -14.02 -16.77
C GLY A 121 -5.58 -13.90 -16.71
N GLN A 122 -5.06 -12.66 -16.75
CA GLN A 122 -3.62 -12.36 -16.79
C GLN A 122 -3.12 -11.85 -15.44
N PHE A 123 -3.92 -11.10 -14.71
CA PHE A 123 -3.54 -10.50 -13.43
C PHE A 123 -4.23 -11.19 -12.26
N LYS A 124 -3.45 -11.37 -11.19
CA LYS A 124 -3.97 -11.77 -9.88
C LYS A 124 -4.76 -10.60 -9.28
N GLU A 125 -5.63 -10.90 -8.33
CA GLU A 125 -6.48 -9.91 -7.68
C GLU A 125 -5.70 -8.77 -6.98
N ASN A 126 -4.55 -9.09 -6.36
CA ASN A 126 -3.67 -8.08 -5.78
C ASN A 126 -3.09 -7.13 -6.84
N GLN A 127 -2.70 -7.63 -8.02
CA GLN A 127 -2.20 -6.81 -9.13
C GLN A 127 -3.29 -5.89 -9.70
N LEU A 128 -4.52 -6.37 -9.79
CA LEU A 128 -5.67 -5.53 -10.16
C LEU A 128 -5.88 -4.41 -9.14
N ARG A 129 -5.78 -4.71 -7.84
CA ARG A 129 -5.86 -3.70 -6.78
C ARG A 129 -4.74 -2.67 -6.88
N ASP A 130 -3.52 -3.09 -7.20
CA ASP A 130 -2.39 -2.20 -7.38
C ASP A 130 -2.60 -1.24 -8.56
N ILE A 131 -3.15 -1.75 -9.69
CA ILE A 131 -3.52 -0.92 -10.84
C ILE A 131 -4.59 0.10 -10.43
N VAL A 132 -5.64 -0.32 -9.72
CA VAL A 132 -6.69 0.60 -9.24
C VAL A 132 -6.11 1.68 -8.33
N ALA A 133 -5.21 1.31 -7.41
CA ALA A 133 -4.54 2.26 -6.54
C ALA A 133 -3.72 3.30 -7.32
N TYR A 134 -3.02 2.88 -8.36
CA TYR A 134 -2.31 3.82 -9.23
C TYR A 134 -3.28 4.74 -9.97
N VAL A 135 -4.34 4.20 -10.59
CA VAL A 135 -5.36 5.01 -11.28
C VAL A 135 -6.00 6.04 -10.35
N ARG A 136 -6.24 5.68 -9.08
CA ARG A 136 -6.73 6.62 -8.05
C ARG A 136 -5.73 7.71 -7.72
N SER A 137 -4.44 7.39 -7.75
CA SER A 137 -3.38 8.33 -7.36
C SER A 137 -3.14 9.44 -8.38
N ILE A 138 -3.54 9.23 -9.64
CA ILE A 138 -3.34 10.21 -10.71
C ILE A 138 -4.58 11.09 -10.97
N ALA A 139 -5.68 10.85 -10.27
CA ALA A 139 -6.90 11.66 -10.38
C ALA A 139 -6.71 13.04 -9.70
N ASP A 140 -7.17 14.10 -10.36
CA ASP A 140 -7.17 15.47 -9.83
C ASP A 140 -8.59 16.07 -9.98
N PRO A 141 -9.24 16.53 -8.91
CA PRO A 141 -8.77 16.44 -7.51
C PRO A 141 -8.60 14.99 -7.02
N PRO A 142 -7.71 14.79 -6.01
CA PRO A 142 -7.39 13.45 -5.49
C PRO A 142 -8.64 12.69 -5.01
N TYR A 143 -8.62 11.37 -5.23
CA TYR A 143 -9.67 10.50 -4.71
C TYR A 143 -9.70 10.50 -3.18
N LYS A 144 -10.87 10.77 -2.64
CA LYS A 144 -11.14 10.63 -1.20
C LYS A 144 -12.15 9.50 -1.04
N PRO A 145 -11.79 8.36 -0.44
CA PRO A 145 -12.77 7.33 -0.12
C PRO A 145 -13.91 7.94 0.69
N ALA A 146 -15.15 7.60 0.34
CA ALA A 146 -16.28 7.96 1.20
C ALA A 146 -16.01 7.41 2.61
N GLY A 147 -16.08 8.27 3.60
CA GLY A 147 -15.79 7.90 4.99
C GLY A 147 -16.63 6.67 5.40
N LYS A 148 -15.95 5.72 6.06
CA LYS A 148 -16.61 4.58 6.69
C LYS A 148 -17.39 5.06 7.90
#